data_60d50a89149ab8fafea5773256027106
#
_entry.id   60d50a89149ab8fafea5773256027106
#
_cell.length_a   1.000
_cell.length_b   1.000
_cell.length_c   1.000
_cell.angle_alpha   90.00
_cell.angle_beta   90.00
_cell.angle_gamma   90.00
#
_symmetry.space_group_name_H-M   'P 1'
#
loop_
_entity.id
_entity.type
_entity.pdbx_description
1 polymer ?
#
loop_
_entity_poly.entity_id
_entity_poly.type
_entity_poly.pdbx_seq_one_letter_code
_entity_poly.pdbx_strand_id
1 'polypeptide(L)'
;MVICNRNGESSMFSTLIFFIIIFLIFFFVKQYNLLQKLTVEIKEARANIIVAYEKKVAIVNQFTGLVNEYDDYEKLIQLKVSDNFVDMARETAKAVQNITALANQFPELKANTQYSKFLEAISENETFISNKRETYNFQVKEYNSEIAQIPMVFVASLLGFKQAPFFDPNNEEALAEFSGADPEAIKDLAIKGTDKLKDTTDKIRESFEKREQEAQAKREEHLKQERESSSNNESVKTEEKT
;
A
#
# COMPACT_ATOMS: atom_id res chain seq x y z
N MET A 1 4.42 -31.02 52.21
CA MET A 1 5.43 -30.17 51.54
C MET A 1 5.15 -30.24 50.04
N VAL A 2 4.30 -29.35 49.53
CA VAL A 2 3.91 -29.34 48.10
C VAL A 2 4.84 -28.35 47.42
N ILE A 3 5.82 -28.88 46.70
CA ILE A 3 6.70 -28.07 45.83
C ILE A 3 5.88 -27.76 44.58
N CYS A 4 5.30 -26.55 44.56
CA CYS A 4 4.53 -26.05 43.44
C CYS A 4 5.49 -25.91 42.24
N ASN A 5 5.24 -26.69 41.17
CA ASN A 5 6.03 -26.73 39.93
C ASN A 5 5.76 -25.46 39.10
N ARG A 6 6.32 -24.33 39.50
CA ARG A 6 6.18 -23.00 38.85
C ARG A 6 6.87 -22.93 37.49
N ASN A 7 7.78 -23.87 37.19
CA ASN A 7 8.56 -23.87 35.95
C ASN A 7 7.80 -24.44 34.73
N GLY A 8 6.80 -25.27 34.94
CA GLY A 8 5.98 -25.82 33.84
C GLY A 8 4.97 -24.84 33.28
N GLU A 9 4.37 -24.00 34.13
CA GLU A 9 3.38 -23.00 33.71
C GLU A 9 4.04 -21.85 32.92
N SER A 10 5.20 -21.36 33.34
CA SER A 10 5.93 -20.31 32.61
C SER A 10 6.39 -20.76 31.22
N SER A 11 6.73 -22.03 31.04
CA SER A 11 7.10 -22.60 29.74
C SER A 11 5.90 -22.68 28.79
N MET A 12 4.74 -23.08 29.27
CA MET A 12 3.51 -23.15 28.47
C MET A 12 3.04 -21.75 28.04
N PHE A 13 3.09 -20.75 28.93
CA PHE A 13 2.77 -19.37 28.56
C PHE A 13 3.75 -18.81 27.52
N SER A 14 5.05 -19.09 27.63
CA SER A 14 6.05 -18.65 26.65
C SER A 14 5.81 -19.26 25.27
N THR A 15 5.50 -20.55 25.19
CA THR A 15 5.19 -21.20 23.91
C THR A 15 3.89 -20.67 23.30
N LEU A 16 2.87 -20.40 24.08
CA LEU A 16 1.63 -19.81 23.61
C LEU A 16 1.83 -18.41 23.04
N ILE A 17 2.59 -17.56 23.74
CA ILE A 17 2.95 -16.21 23.25
C ILE A 17 3.71 -16.30 21.92
N PHE A 18 4.66 -17.23 21.80
CA PHE A 18 5.41 -17.45 20.57
C PHE A 18 4.51 -17.78 19.38
N PHE A 19 3.55 -18.68 19.56
CA PHE A 19 2.57 -19.00 18.50
C PHE A 19 1.65 -17.84 18.16
N ILE A 20 1.22 -17.02 19.15
CA ILE A 20 0.45 -15.81 18.90
C ILE A 20 1.24 -14.82 18.06
N ILE A 21 2.53 -14.61 18.34
CA ILE A 21 3.39 -13.71 17.56
C ILE A 21 3.51 -14.19 16.12
N ILE A 22 3.77 -15.47 15.90
CA ILE A 22 3.85 -16.05 14.54
C ILE A 22 2.52 -15.88 13.80
N PHE A 23 1.40 -16.15 14.46
CA PHE A 23 0.07 -15.97 13.89
C PHE A 23 -0.18 -14.51 13.48
N LEU A 24 0.19 -13.54 14.34
CA LEU A 24 0.06 -12.11 14.04
C LEU A 24 0.92 -11.73 12.82
N ILE A 25 2.18 -12.17 12.76
CA ILE A 25 3.06 -11.88 11.61
C ILE A 25 2.43 -12.43 10.33
N PHE A 26 2.00 -13.69 10.32
CA PHE A 26 1.36 -14.30 9.16
C PHE A 26 0.08 -13.56 8.76
N PHE A 27 -0.72 -13.16 9.75
CA PHE A 27 -1.93 -12.36 9.53
C PHE A 27 -1.61 -11.02 8.86
N PHE A 28 -0.64 -10.26 9.38
CA PHE A 28 -0.22 -8.97 8.80
C PHE A 28 0.28 -9.11 7.36
N VAL A 29 1.11 -10.12 7.08
CA VAL A 29 1.61 -10.38 5.72
C VAL A 29 0.46 -10.69 4.76
N LYS A 30 -0.51 -11.49 5.18
CA LYS A 30 -1.68 -11.83 4.35
C LYS A 30 -2.52 -10.59 4.03
N GLN A 31 -2.75 -9.73 5.02
CA GLN A 31 -3.51 -8.50 4.85
C GLN A 31 -2.79 -7.49 3.95
N TYR A 32 -1.48 -7.34 4.13
CA TYR A 32 -0.66 -6.51 3.23
C TYR A 32 -0.77 -6.97 1.78
N ASN A 33 -0.61 -8.28 1.52
CA ASN A 33 -0.70 -8.83 0.18
C ASN A 33 -2.08 -8.62 -0.46
N LEU A 34 -3.16 -8.70 0.34
CA LEU A 34 -4.52 -8.43 -0.13
C LEU A 34 -4.65 -6.97 -0.58
N LEU A 35 -4.21 -6.00 0.23
CA LEU A 35 -4.27 -4.58 -0.12
C LEU A 35 -3.41 -4.24 -1.34
N GLN A 36 -2.24 -4.85 -1.46
CA GLN A 36 -1.39 -4.68 -2.65
C GLN A 36 -2.06 -5.23 -3.92
N LYS A 37 -2.72 -6.38 -3.83
CA LYS A 37 -3.48 -6.94 -4.94
C LYS A 37 -4.57 -5.98 -5.40
N LEU A 38 -5.39 -5.48 -4.48
CA LEU A 38 -6.45 -4.51 -4.78
C LEU A 38 -5.90 -3.21 -5.37
N THR A 39 -4.74 -2.75 -4.90
CA THR A 39 -4.03 -1.58 -5.48
C THR A 39 -3.66 -1.82 -6.94
N VAL A 40 -3.15 -3.02 -7.27
CA VAL A 40 -2.81 -3.38 -8.65
C VAL A 40 -4.06 -3.44 -9.53
N GLU A 41 -5.15 -3.99 -9.04
CA GLU A 41 -6.44 -4.04 -9.75
C GLU A 41 -6.99 -2.64 -10.09
N ILE A 42 -6.85 -1.66 -9.18
CA ILE A 42 -7.20 -0.25 -9.45
C ILE A 42 -6.31 0.34 -10.56
N LYS A 43 -5.00 0.11 -10.49
CA LYS A 43 -4.06 0.60 -11.51
C LYS A 43 -4.34 -0.02 -12.88
N GLU A 44 -4.66 -1.30 -12.93
CA GLU A 44 -5.07 -1.98 -14.15
C GLU A 44 -6.38 -1.39 -14.70
N ALA A 45 -7.37 -1.17 -13.85
CA ALA A 45 -8.65 -0.57 -14.25
C ALA A 45 -8.44 0.86 -14.80
N ARG A 46 -7.53 1.66 -14.22
CA ARG A 46 -7.15 2.98 -14.76
C ARG A 46 -6.49 2.85 -16.14
N ALA A 47 -5.53 1.94 -16.30
CA ALA A 47 -4.90 1.70 -17.59
C ALA A 47 -5.92 1.30 -18.68
N ASN A 48 -6.92 0.50 -18.31
CA ASN A 48 -8.00 0.11 -19.22
C ASN A 48 -8.88 1.31 -19.65
N ILE A 49 -9.03 2.34 -18.83
CA ILE A 49 -9.69 3.60 -19.21
C ILE A 49 -8.86 4.34 -20.26
N ILE A 50 -7.53 4.45 -20.05
CA ILE A 50 -6.62 5.08 -21.03
C ILE A 50 -6.73 4.39 -22.39
N VAL A 51 -6.63 3.06 -22.43
CA VAL A 51 -6.78 2.27 -23.66
C VAL A 51 -8.14 2.51 -24.34
N ALA A 52 -9.21 2.70 -23.59
CA ALA A 52 -10.51 2.99 -24.14
C ALA A 52 -10.58 4.38 -24.82
N TYR A 53 -9.87 5.38 -24.29
CA TYR A 53 -9.72 6.69 -24.91
C TYR A 53 -8.77 6.67 -26.12
N GLU A 54 -7.67 5.90 -26.06
CA GLU A 54 -6.80 5.67 -27.22
C GLU A 54 -7.59 5.10 -28.41
N LYS A 55 -8.46 4.13 -28.15
CA LYS A 55 -9.37 3.59 -29.17
C LYS A 55 -10.27 4.69 -29.75
N LYS A 56 -10.80 5.60 -28.92
CA LYS A 56 -11.60 6.73 -29.38
C LYS A 56 -10.80 7.68 -30.28
N VAL A 57 -9.56 7.99 -29.90
CA VAL A 57 -8.62 8.79 -30.73
C VAL A 57 -8.38 8.10 -32.08
N ALA A 58 -8.18 6.79 -32.10
CA ALA A 58 -7.98 6.04 -33.35
C ALA A 58 -9.22 6.10 -34.27
N ILE A 59 -10.43 5.96 -33.71
CA ILE A 59 -11.70 6.06 -34.47
C ILE A 59 -11.82 7.45 -35.11
N VAL A 60 -11.56 8.51 -34.32
CA VAL A 60 -11.61 9.90 -34.80
C VAL A 60 -10.57 10.14 -35.90
N ASN A 61 -9.34 9.71 -35.70
CA ASN A 61 -8.25 9.89 -36.66
C ASN A 61 -8.51 9.14 -37.97
N GLN A 62 -9.06 7.92 -37.89
CA GLN A 62 -9.43 7.15 -39.08
C GLN A 62 -10.47 7.92 -39.93
N PHE A 63 -11.50 8.47 -39.30
CA PHE A 63 -12.51 9.23 -40.03
C PHE A 63 -11.97 10.58 -40.53
N THR A 64 -11.15 11.27 -39.73
CA THR A 64 -10.43 12.49 -40.13
C THR A 64 -9.58 12.25 -41.40
N GLY A 65 -8.86 11.12 -41.46
CA GLY A 65 -8.10 10.73 -42.64
C GLY A 65 -8.98 10.62 -43.91
N LEU A 66 -10.14 9.96 -43.77
CA LEU A 66 -11.10 9.83 -44.89
C LEU A 66 -11.67 11.18 -45.32
N VAL A 67 -11.99 12.08 -44.42
CA VAL A 67 -12.50 13.42 -44.74
C VAL A 67 -11.44 14.27 -45.42
N ASN A 68 -10.18 14.18 -45.03
CA ASN A 68 -9.08 14.95 -45.59
C ASN A 68 -8.65 14.50 -47.00
N GLU A 69 -9.16 13.38 -47.48
CA GLU A 69 -9.00 12.94 -48.89
C GLU A 69 -9.90 13.74 -49.88
N TYR A 70 -10.90 14.43 -49.37
CA TYR A 70 -11.77 15.31 -50.17
C TYR A 70 -11.20 16.74 -50.19
N ASP A 71 -10.80 17.23 -51.37
CA ASP A 71 -10.15 18.53 -51.55
C ASP A 71 -11.06 19.73 -51.20
N ASP A 72 -12.38 19.53 -51.19
CA ASP A 72 -13.38 20.56 -50.95
C ASP A 72 -13.64 20.85 -49.43
N TYR A 73 -13.06 20.09 -48.54
CA TYR A 73 -13.31 20.23 -47.09
C TYR A 73 -12.10 20.87 -46.38
N GLU A 74 -12.43 21.63 -45.30
CA GLU A 74 -11.41 22.12 -44.38
C GLU A 74 -10.64 20.95 -43.75
N LYS A 75 -9.32 20.97 -43.83
CA LYS A 75 -8.47 19.90 -43.30
C LYS A 75 -8.57 19.79 -41.80
N LEU A 76 -9.02 18.66 -41.33
CA LEU A 76 -9.09 18.34 -39.91
C LEU A 76 -7.71 17.88 -39.40
N ILE A 77 -7.42 18.25 -38.17
CA ILE A 77 -6.16 17.91 -37.48
C ILE A 77 -6.29 16.50 -36.86
N GLN A 78 -5.29 15.65 -37.08
CA GLN A 78 -5.19 14.37 -36.40
C GLN A 78 -4.83 14.56 -34.91
N LEU A 79 -5.48 13.80 -34.04
CA LEU A 79 -5.26 13.83 -32.62
C LEU A 79 -4.03 12.98 -32.24
N LYS A 80 -3.33 13.40 -31.19
CA LYS A 80 -2.24 12.62 -30.60
C LYS A 80 -2.77 11.77 -29.43
N VAL A 81 -2.20 10.58 -29.29
CA VAL A 81 -2.38 9.77 -28.10
C VAL A 81 -1.58 10.38 -26.95
N SER A 82 -2.16 10.42 -25.76
CA SER A 82 -1.57 10.94 -24.54
C SER A 82 -1.82 9.95 -23.39
N ASP A 83 -0.93 9.94 -22.41
CA ASP A 83 -1.15 9.19 -21.17
C ASP A 83 -2.24 9.84 -20.29
N ASN A 84 -2.65 11.08 -20.64
CA ASN A 84 -3.71 11.82 -19.96
C ASN A 84 -5.05 11.60 -20.66
N PHE A 85 -5.92 10.81 -20.01
CA PHE A 85 -7.25 10.53 -20.58
C PHE A 85 -8.18 11.74 -20.59
N VAL A 86 -7.99 12.74 -19.71
CA VAL A 86 -8.79 13.99 -19.68
C VAL A 86 -8.52 14.81 -20.93
N ASP A 87 -7.25 14.94 -21.34
CA ASP A 87 -6.88 15.63 -22.56
C ASP A 87 -7.42 14.89 -23.79
N MET A 88 -7.27 13.58 -23.85
CA MET A 88 -7.83 12.75 -24.94
C MET A 88 -9.37 12.88 -25.01
N ALA A 89 -10.06 12.89 -23.86
CA ALA A 89 -11.51 13.06 -23.78
C ALA A 89 -11.93 14.42 -24.37
N ARG A 90 -11.26 15.50 -23.96
CA ARG A 90 -11.55 16.87 -24.42
C ARG A 90 -11.28 17.04 -25.91
N GLU A 91 -10.13 16.58 -26.39
CA GLU A 91 -9.74 16.72 -27.80
C GLU A 91 -10.62 15.86 -28.73
N THR A 92 -10.91 14.62 -28.34
CA THR A 92 -11.83 13.79 -29.14
C THR A 92 -13.24 14.33 -29.15
N ALA A 93 -13.75 14.90 -28.05
CA ALA A 93 -15.07 15.54 -28.04
C ALA A 93 -15.14 16.73 -29.00
N LYS A 94 -14.11 17.61 -29.00
CA LYS A 94 -14.01 18.73 -29.95
C LYS A 94 -13.94 18.24 -31.41
N ALA A 95 -13.13 17.21 -31.68
CA ALA A 95 -13.01 16.68 -33.03
C ALA A 95 -14.33 16.08 -33.54
N VAL A 96 -15.05 15.31 -32.69
CA VAL A 96 -16.39 14.78 -33.06
C VAL A 96 -17.39 15.92 -33.32
N GLN A 97 -17.35 16.98 -32.52
CA GLN A 97 -18.21 18.19 -32.79
C GLN A 97 -17.86 18.83 -34.12
N ASN A 98 -16.59 19.03 -34.45
CA ASN A 98 -16.16 19.62 -35.71
C ASN A 98 -16.57 18.75 -36.90
N ILE A 99 -16.36 17.42 -36.83
CA ILE A 99 -16.80 16.47 -37.85
C ILE A 99 -18.31 16.54 -38.05
N THR A 100 -19.07 16.60 -36.96
CA THR A 100 -20.53 16.70 -37.02
C THR A 100 -21.02 18.04 -37.62
N ALA A 101 -20.32 19.13 -37.28
CA ALA A 101 -20.60 20.43 -37.87
C ALA A 101 -20.33 20.42 -39.38
N LEU A 102 -19.20 19.84 -39.79
CA LEU A 102 -18.86 19.69 -41.19
C LEU A 102 -19.87 18.84 -41.96
N ALA A 103 -20.30 17.71 -41.43
CA ALA A 103 -21.35 16.89 -42.01
C ALA A 103 -22.71 17.58 -42.14
N ASN A 104 -23.01 18.53 -41.28
CA ASN A 104 -24.23 19.34 -41.41
C ASN A 104 -24.15 20.43 -42.49
N GLN A 105 -22.93 20.91 -42.80
CA GLN A 105 -22.67 21.84 -43.91
C GLN A 105 -22.66 21.15 -45.28
N PHE A 106 -22.24 19.88 -45.31
CA PHE A 106 -22.08 19.09 -46.53
C PHE A 106 -22.99 17.87 -46.51
N PRO A 107 -24.21 17.95 -47.17
CA PRO A 107 -25.16 16.84 -47.18
C PRO A 107 -24.60 15.53 -47.77
N GLU A 108 -23.63 15.61 -48.66
CA GLU A 108 -22.95 14.48 -49.26
C GLU A 108 -22.13 13.68 -48.25
N LEU A 109 -21.41 14.39 -47.38
CA LEU A 109 -20.69 13.77 -46.27
C LEU A 109 -21.65 13.12 -45.25
N LYS A 110 -22.76 13.82 -44.95
CA LYS A 110 -23.79 13.30 -44.07
C LYS A 110 -24.49 12.05 -44.60
N ALA A 111 -24.69 11.98 -45.92
CA ALA A 111 -25.25 10.81 -46.60
C ALA A 111 -24.28 9.66 -46.82
N ASN A 112 -22.96 9.88 -46.53
CA ASN A 112 -21.93 8.88 -46.68
C ASN A 112 -22.08 7.78 -45.62
N THR A 113 -22.02 6.52 -46.07
CA THR A 113 -22.09 5.34 -45.20
C THR A 113 -20.96 5.29 -44.18
N GLN A 114 -19.79 5.86 -44.49
CA GLN A 114 -18.66 5.94 -43.56
C GLN A 114 -18.96 6.88 -42.40
N TYR A 115 -19.70 7.98 -42.61
CA TYR A 115 -20.13 8.85 -41.52
C TYR A 115 -21.07 8.14 -40.55
N SER A 116 -22.03 7.36 -41.03
CA SER A 116 -22.92 6.55 -40.19
C SER A 116 -22.14 5.52 -39.37
N LYS A 117 -21.17 4.82 -39.99
CA LYS A 117 -20.27 3.88 -39.29
C LYS A 117 -19.40 4.57 -38.26
N PHE A 118 -18.92 5.79 -38.54
CA PHE A 118 -18.18 6.59 -37.58
C PHE A 118 -19.01 6.91 -36.32
N LEU A 119 -20.26 7.38 -36.51
CA LEU A 119 -21.16 7.68 -35.39
C LEU A 119 -21.48 6.45 -34.55
N GLU A 120 -21.72 5.30 -35.22
CA GLU A 120 -21.91 4.00 -34.54
C GLU A 120 -20.69 3.61 -33.73
N ALA A 121 -19.48 3.64 -34.31
CA ALA A 121 -18.22 3.32 -33.62
C ALA A 121 -17.95 4.26 -32.43
N ILE A 122 -18.25 5.55 -32.55
CA ILE A 122 -18.15 6.49 -31.42
C ILE A 122 -19.15 6.12 -30.31
N SER A 123 -20.41 5.82 -30.64
CA SER A 123 -21.43 5.44 -29.67
C SER A 123 -21.06 4.15 -28.91
N GLU A 124 -20.59 3.14 -29.64
CA GLU A 124 -20.09 1.88 -29.04
C GLU A 124 -18.89 2.13 -28.12
N ASN A 125 -17.95 2.97 -28.57
CA ASN A 125 -16.78 3.30 -27.77
C ASN A 125 -17.13 4.12 -26.50
N GLU A 126 -18.11 5.02 -26.55
CA GLU A 126 -18.60 5.73 -25.35
C GLU A 126 -19.18 4.74 -24.32
N THR A 127 -19.95 3.76 -24.81
CA THR A 127 -20.44 2.67 -23.95
C THR A 127 -19.28 1.88 -23.34
N PHE A 128 -18.26 1.57 -24.13
CA PHE A 128 -17.07 0.87 -23.67
C PHE A 128 -16.31 1.69 -22.61
N ILE A 129 -16.11 2.99 -22.80
CA ILE A 129 -15.50 3.90 -21.82
C ILE A 129 -16.33 3.92 -20.51
N SER A 130 -17.65 4.02 -20.62
CA SER A 130 -18.55 4.01 -19.46
C SER A 130 -18.37 2.73 -18.63
N ASN A 131 -18.33 1.57 -19.27
CA ASN A 131 -18.12 0.29 -18.60
C ASN A 131 -16.74 0.22 -17.91
N LYS A 132 -15.69 0.81 -18.52
CA LYS A 132 -14.35 0.85 -17.91
C LYS A 132 -14.30 1.77 -16.67
N ARG A 133 -15.00 2.91 -16.71
CA ARG A 133 -15.15 3.79 -15.55
C ARG A 133 -15.93 3.11 -14.42
N GLU A 134 -16.98 2.37 -14.74
CA GLU A 134 -17.73 1.61 -13.74
C GLU A 134 -16.87 0.53 -13.10
N THR A 135 -16.10 -0.21 -13.90
CA THR A 135 -15.14 -1.21 -13.40
C THR A 135 -14.11 -0.57 -12.46
N TYR A 136 -13.54 0.59 -12.83
CA TYR A 136 -12.62 1.32 -11.98
C TYR A 136 -13.26 1.71 -10.64
N ASN A 137 -14.44 2.31 -10.69
CA ASN A 137 -15.17 2.70 -9.47
C ASN A 137 -15.55 1.51 -8.59
N PHE A 138 -15.82 0.36 -9.19
CA PHE A 138 -16.05 -0.88 -8.45
C PHE A 138 -14.78 -1.31 -7.70
N GLN A 139 -13.61 -1.33 -8.35
CA GLN A 139 -12.34 -1.68 -7.72
C GLN A 139 -11.97 -0.69 -6.59
N VAL A 140 -12.19 0.61 -6.82
CA VAL A 140 -11.99 1.64 -5.79
C VAL A 140 -12.90 1.40 -4.58
N LYS A 141 -14.17 1.08 -4.82
CA LYS A 141 -15.13 0.77 -3.74
C LYS A 141 -14.68 -0.44 -2.93
N GLU A 142 -14.29 -1.52 -3.58
CA GLU A 142 -13.81 -2.74 -2.91
C GLU A 142 -12.58 -2.44 -2.05
N TYR A 143 -11.57 -1.78 -2.62
CA TYR A 143 -10.37 -1.37 -1.90
C TYR A 143 -10.69 -0.46 -0.70
N ASN A 144 -11.47 0.61 -0.91
CA ASN A 144 -11.82 1.55 0.16
C ASN A 144 -12.66 0.89 1.26
N SER A 145 -13.50 -0.08 0.91
CA SER A 145 -14.25 -0.86 1.87
C SER A 145 -13.34 -1.76 2.70
N GLU A 146 -12.35 -2.41 2.08
CA GLU A 146 -11.38 -3.25 2.78
C GLU A 146 -10.53 -2.45 3.77
N ILE A 147 -9.96 -1.31 3.37
CA ILE A 147 -9.13 -0.49 4.28
C ILE A 147 -9.92 0.11 5.45
N ALA A 148 -11.24 0.24 5.33
CA ALA A 148 -12.10 0.79 6.38
C ALA A 148 -12.56 -0.27 7.41
N GLN A 149 -12.43 -1.56 7.11
CA GLN A 149 -12.88 -2.64 7.98
C GLN A 149 -11.89 -2.93 9.11
N ILE A 150 -12.41 -3.45 10.25
CA ILE A 150 -11.57 -3.98 11.32
C ILE A 150 -11.24 -5.45 11.01
N PRO A 151 -10.00 -5.88 11.14
CA PRO A 151 -8.82 -5.18 11.67
C PRO A 151 -8.00 -4.45 10.62
N MET A 152 -8.40 -4.42 9.35
CA MET A 152 -7.65 -3.88 8.22
C MET A 152 -7.31 -2.39 8.37
N VAL A 153 -8.19 -1.60 8.99
CA VAL A 153 -7.96 -0.16 9.23
C VAL A 153 -6.66 0.11 10.02
N PHE A 154 -6.31 -0.77 10.96
CA PHE A 154 -5.06 -0.64 11.72
C PHE A 154 -3.84 -0.97 10.86
N VAL A 155 -3.94 -2.02 10.04
CA VAL A 155 -2.88 -2.44 9.09
C VAL A 155 -2.66 -1.34 8.04
N ALA A 156 -3.74 -0.84 7.45
CA ALA A 156 -3.71 0.21 6.44
C ALA A 156 -3.06 1.49 6.96
N SER A 157 -3.49 1.94 8.16
CA SER A 157 -2.91 3.13 8.80
C SER A 157 -1.42 2.96 9.12
N LEU A 158 -1.03 1.78 9.62
CA LEU A 158 0.36 1.48 9.98
C LEU A 158 1.30 1.45 8.76
N LEU A 159 0.81 0.97 7.62
CA LEU A 159 1.57 0.78 6.38
C LEU A 159 1.39 1.92 5.36
N GLY A 160 0.66 2.98 5.73
CA GLY A 160 0.50 4.17 4.91
C GLY A 160 -0.43 3.99 3.69
N PHE A 161 -1.33 2.99 3.72
CA PHE A 161 -2.36 2.87 2.69
C PHE A 161 -3.40 3.99 2.81
N LYS A 162 -3.63 4.69 1.71
CA LYS A 162 -4.62 5.78 1.63
C LYS A 162 -5.84 5.34 0.83
N GLN A 163 -6.96 6.03 1.03
CA GLN A 163 -8.15 5.81 0.20
C GLN A 163 -7.84 6.12 -1.26
N ALA A 164 -8.33 5.26 -2.15
CA ALA A 164 -8.26 5.47 -3.59
C ALA A 164 -9.34 6.47 -4.02
N PRO A 165 -9.02 7.40 -4.93
CA PRO A 165 -9.99 8.34 -5.47
C PRO A 165 -10.93 7.62 -6.44
N PHE A 166 -12.23 7.95 -6.38
CA PHE A 166 -13.19 7.57 -7.42
C PHE A 166 -12.87 8.29 -8.74
N PHE A 167 -13.33 7.73 -9.83
CA PHE A 167 -13.15 8.35 -11.15
C PHE A 167 -13.80 9.73 -11.19
N ASP A 168 -12.97 10.73 -11.47
CA ASP A 168 -13.38 12.10 -11.76
C ASP A 168 -12.81 12.51 -13.12
N PRO A 169 -13.65 12.84 -14.13
CA PRO A 169 -13.18 13.23 -15.44
C PRO A 169 -12.38 14.54 -15.46
N ASN A 170 -12.40 15.31 -14.36
CA ASN A 170 -11.68 16.58 -14.25
C ASN A 170 -10.42 16.51 -13.39
N ASN A 171 -10.15 15.37 -12.76
CA ASN A 171 -9.04 15.21 -11.82
C ASN A 171 -8.27 13.92 -12.08
N GLU A 172 -7.54 13.86 -13.19
CA GLU A 172 -6.68 12.73 -13.50
C GLU A 172 -5.48 12.64 -12.57
N GLU A 173 -4.96 13.76 -12.09
CA GLU A 173 -3.78 13.82 -11.24
C GLU A 173 -3.97 12.95 -9.99
N ALA A 174 -5.11 13.08 -9.31
CA ALA A 174 -5.42 12.24 -8.15
C ALA A 174 -5.47 10.74 -8.48
N LEU A 175 -5.93 10.38 -9.69
CA LEU A 175 -5.96 8.98 -10.14
C LEU A 175 -4.56 8.47 -10.50
N ALA A 176 -3.70 9.34 -11.05
CA ALA A 176 -2.33 9.01 -11.42
C ALA A 176 -1.43 8.85 -10.19
N GLU A 177 -1.61 9.69 -9.18
CA GLU A 177 -0.82 9.70 -7.95
C GLU A 177 -1.14 8.53 -7.00
N PHE A 178 -2.26 7.84 -7.21
CA PHE A 178 -2.63 6.72 -6.35
C PHE A 178 -1.61 5.58 -6.44
N SER A 179 -0.86 5.36 -5.37
CA SER A 179 0.21 4.35 -5.30
C SER A 179 -0.13 3.14 -4.41
N GLY A 180 -1.16 3.25 -3.57
CA GLY A 180 -1.45 2.27 -2.52
C GLY A 180 -0.61 2.52 -1.27
N ALA A 181 0.21 1.54 -0.85
CA ALA A 181 1.11 1.71 0.30
C ALA A 181 2.17 2.76 0.02
N ASP A 182 2.50 3.54 1.05
CA ASP A 182 3.66 4.42 1.03
C ASP A 182 4.93 3.61 1.32
N PRO A 183 5.87 3.46 0.36
CA PRO A 183 7.11 2.71 0.58
C PRO A 183 7.99 3.31 1.67
N GLU A 184 7.91 4.63 1.89
CA GLU A 184 8.66 5.31 2.94
C GLU A 184 8.10 4.99 4.32
N ALA A 185 6.78 4.92 4.48
CA ALA A 185 6.14 4.50 5.71
C ALA A 185 6.58 3.10 6.15
N ILE A 186 6.75 2.17 5.20
CA ILE A 186 7.23 0.81 5.49
C ILE A 186 8.70 0.83 5.94
N LYS A 187 9.55 1.62 5.28
CA LYS A 187 10.96 1.77 5.66
C LYS A 187 11.07 2.40 7.05
N ASP A 188 10.34 3.46 7.30
CA ASP A 188 10.30 4.15 8.60
C ASP A 188 9.84 3.21 9.72
N LEU A 189 8.83 2.38 9.46
CA LEU A 189 8.37 1.39 10.43
C LEU A 189 9.45 0.35 10.72
N ALA A 190 10.15 -0.14 9.70
CA ALA A 190 11.25 -1.09 9.85
C ALA A 190 12.41 -0.47 10.66
N ILE A 191 12.81 0.77 10.37
CA ILE A 191 13.87 1.49 11.10
C ILE A 191 13.47 1.71 12.56
N LYS A 192 12.28 2.26 12.81
CA LYS A 192 11.76 2.48 14.18
C LYS A 192 11.62 1.16 14.97
N GLY A 193 11.24 0.09 14.28
CA GLY A 193 11.16 -1.25 14.86
C GLY A 193 12.54 -1.77 15.29
N THR A 194 13.55 -1.65 14.44
CA THR A 194 14.93 -2.08 14.75
C THR A 194 15.55 -1.24 15.87
N ASP A 195 15.33 0.07 15.88
CA ASP A 195 15.85 0.96 16.92
C ASP A 195 15.24 0.66 18.30
N LYS A 196 13.91 0.42 18.36
CA LYS A 196 13.25 0.01 19.60
C LYS A 196 13.71 -1.35 20.10
N LEU A 197 13.92 -2.31 19.20
CA LEU A 197 14.46 -3.61 19.57
C LEU A 197 15.89 -3.49 20.15
N LYS A 198 16.74 -2.67 19.52
CA LYS A 198 18.10 -2.40 20.00
C LYS A 198 18.08 -1.75 21.37
N ASP A 199 17.32 -0.68 21.59
CA ASP A 199 17.17 0.01 22.89
C ASP A 199 16.67 -0.97 23.97
N THR A 200 15.70 -1.82 23.65
CA THR A 200 15.18 -2.82 24.59
C THR A 200 16.25 -3.88 24.91
N THR A 201 17.02 -4.33 23.93
CA THR A 201 18.09 -5.31 24.11
C THR A 201 19.22 -4.73 24.98
N ASP A 202 19.59 -3.47 24.74
CA ASP A 202 20.61 -2.77 25.53
C ASP A 202 20.17 -2.58 27.00
N LYS A 203 18.92 -2.18 27.24
CA LYS A 203 18.35 -2.10 28.60
C LYS A 203 18.32 -3.45 29.32
N ILE A 204 17.97 -4.52 28.61
CA ILE A 204 18.00 -5.87 29.18
C ILE A 204 19.44 -6.25 29.54
N ARG A 205 20.41 -5.99 28.65
CA ARG A 205 21.83 -6.27 28.90
C ARG A 205 22.35 -5.53 30.13
N GLU A 206 22.10 -4.21 30.22
CA GLU A 206 22.48 -3.41 31.40
C GLU A 206 21.87 -3.94 32.69
N SER A 207 20.62 -4.39 32.64
CA SER A 207 19.94 -4.97 33.82
C SER A 207 20.56 -6.29 34.27
N PHE A 208 21.05 -7.11 33.34
CA PHE A 208 21.77 -8.34 33.64
C PHE A 208 23.14 -8.05 34.21
N GLU A 209 23.92 -7.16 33.60
CA GLU A 209 25.26 -6.77 34.09
C GLU A 209 25.18 -6.18 35.51
N LYS A 210 24.19 -5.33 35.79
CA LYS A 210 23.97 -4.78 37.12
C LYS A 210 23.65 -5.86 38.17
N ARG A 211 22.78 -6.82 37.83
CA ARG A 211 22.46 -7.96 38.72
C ARG A 211 23.68 -8.84 38.99
N GLU A 212 24.54 -9.06 38.00
CA GLU A 212 25.73 -9.84 38.13
C GLU A 212 26.75 -9.14 39.05
N GLN A 213 26.95 -7.83 38.88
CA GLN A 213 27.80 -7.02 39.75
C GLN A 213 27.27 -7.01 41.22
N GLU A 214 25.96 -6.83 41.44
CA GLU A 214 25.38 -6.92 42.76
C GLU A 214 25.55 -8.31 43.42
N ALA A 215 25.44 -9.38 42.60
CA ALA A 215 25.64 -10.73 43.11
C ALA A 215 27.13 -11.01 43.47
N GLN A 216 28.08 -10.47 42.66
CA GLN A 216 29.51 -10.56 42.97
C GLN A 216 29.86 -9.76 44.22
N ALA A 217 29.38 -8.55 44.35
CA ALA A 217 29.61 -7.73 45.57
C ALA A 217 29.10 -8.42 46.84
N LYS A 218 27.89 -9.01 46.82
CA LYS A 218 27.34 -9.78 47.94
C LYS A 218 28.19 -11.03 48.27
N ARG A 219 28.74 -11.71 47.29
CA ARG A 219 29.64 -12.85 47.50
C ARG A 219 30.94 -12.41 48.15
N GLU A 220 31.54 -11.32 47.72
CA GLU A 220 32.74 -10.76 48.30
C GLU A 220 32.52 -10.31 49.75
N GLU A 221 31.40 -9.69 50.06
CA GLU A 221 31.02 -9.28 51.40
C GLU A 221 30.86 -10.49 52.33
N HIS A 222 30.17 -11.54 51.86
CA HIS A 222 30.01 -12.78 52.63
C HIS A 222 31.38 -13.45 52.92
N LEU A 223 32.29 -13.51 51.92
CA LEU A 223 33.63 -14.06 52.09
C LEU A 223 34.50 -13.24 53.07
N LYS A 224 34.33 -11.92 53.12
CA LYS A 224 34.98 -11.05 54.12
C LYS A 224 34.45 -11.33 55.52
N GLN A 225 33.16 -11.46 55.71
CA GLN A 225 32.56 -11.79 57.02
C GLN A 225 32.97 -13.17 57.52
N GLU A 226 33.07 -14.17 56.63
CA GLU A 226 33.59 -15.50 56.99
C GLU A 226 35.06 -15.46 57.43
N ARG A 227 35.92 -14.67 56.76
CA ARG A 227 37.34 -14.51 57.13
C ARG A 227 37.48 -13.81 58.46
N GLU A 228 36.71 -12.76 58.74
CA GLU A 228 36.71 -12.03 60.01
C GLU A 228 36.23 -12.91 61.19
N SER A 229 35.17 -13.70 60.95
CA SER A 229 34.67 -14.64 61.96
C SER A 229 35.63 -15.79 62.25
N SER A 230 36.34 -16.27 61.22
CA SER A 230 37.36 -17.30 61.40
C SER A 230 38.60 -16.78 62.16
N SER A 231 39.05 -15.55 61.90
CA SER A 231 40.17 -14.90 62.56
C SER A 231 39.87 -14.62 64.04
N ASN A 232 38.62 -14.20 64.38
CA ASN A 232 38.21 -14.00 65.75
C ASN A 232 38.12 -15.31 66.55
N ASN A 233 37.71 -16.43 65.95
CA ASN A 233 37.68 -17.73 66.59
C ASN A 233 39.07 -18.30 66.83
N GLU A 234 40.09 -17.94 66.06
CA GLU A 234 41.47 -18.36 66.26
C GLU A 234 42.17 -17.56 67.38
N SER A 235 41.87 -16.27 67.53
CA SER A 235 42.38 -15.43 68.59
C SER A 235 41.82 -15.83 69.99
N VAL A 236 40.54 -16.22 70.07
CA VAL A 236 39.91 -16.69 71.33
C VAL A 236 40.48 -18.02 71.80
N LYS A 237 40.87 -18.94 70.87
CA LYS A 237 41.49 -20.23 71.21
C LYS A 237 42.94 -20.11 71.67
N THR A 238 43.62 -19.03 71.38
CA THR A 238 45.01 -18.79 71.86
C THR A 238 45.03 -18.16 73.25
N GLU A 239 44.01 -17.44 73.69
CA GLU A 239 43.91 -16.89 75.05
C GLU A 239 43.47 -17.91 76.10
N GLU A 240 42.78 -19.01 75.71
CA GLU A 240 42.39 -20.07 76.66
C GLU A 240 43.54 -21.11 77.00
N LYS A 241 44.71 -20.97 76.40
CA LYS A 241 45.85 -21.87 76.60
C LYS A 241 47.05 -21.26 77.30
N THR A 242 46.89 -20.07 77.91
CA THR A 242 47.90 -19.45 78.76
C THR A 242 47.42 -19.39 80.19
#